data_e6d1743735f78a5c53a0bbb406280e9b
#
_entry.id   e6d1743735f78a5c53a0bbb406280e9b
#
_cell.length_a   1.000
_cell.length_b   1.000
_cell.length_c   1.000
_cell.angle_alpha   90.00
_cell.angle_beta   90.00
_cell.angle_gamma   90.00
#
_symmetry.space_group_name_H-M   'P 1'
#
loop_
_entity.id
_entity.type
_entity.pdbx_description
1 polymer ?
#
loop_
_entity_poly.entity_id
_entity_poly.type
_entity_poly.pdbx_seq_one_letter_code
_entity_poly.pdbx_strand_id
1 'polypeptide(L)'
;MRRYMTAGLFGACLLFVGSAAADSPEKKAKPAAGGGSDVEVVERTIAARKEYEQSLRALRDHYEKAGDKQRLQWTEQELMGFHLLFKPSYNLDVKDVPPPGLEAKVNVREANELFKQAMEFKGKGFGNEYVLNMRRAEVLLRRILEDYPNSDKIADVAYQLGEVYESRAYKQYDRAARYYERSFQWVRGARTDARLRSAVLYDKQLNERSKAIELYREVVSHDTDGERIKVAEKRLAELTGSGKKK
;
A
#
# COMPACT_ATOMS: atom_id res chain seq x y z
N MET A 1 -5.73 70.25 11.36
CA MET A 1 -6.40 71.32 10.58
C MET A 1 -7.33 70.65 9.56
N ARG A 2 -8.60 71.10 9.61
CA ARG A 2 -9.70 71.07 8.62
C ARG A 2 -10.14 69.64 8.17
N ARG A 3 -11.27 69.05 8.64
CA ARG A 3 -12.71 69.42 8.53
C ARG A 3 -13.16 69.69 7.09
N TYR A 4 -14.12 68.83 6.64
CA TYR A 4 -15.51 69.09 6.28
C TYR A 4 -16.07 67.76 5.75
N MET A 5 -17.08 67.04 6.26
CA MET A 5 -18.53 67.30 6.47
C MET A 5 -19.26 67.80 5.23
N THR A 6 -20.21 66.98 4.77
CA THR A 6 -21.61 67.23 4.35
C THR A 6 -22.19 65.90 3.84
N ALA A 7 -23.17 65.22 4.31
CA ALA A 7 -24.55 65.53 4.69
C ALA A 7 -25.50 65.78 3.46
N GLY A 8 -26.54 65.00 3.38
CA GLY A 8 -27.77 65.20 2.60
C GLY A 8 -28.32 63.89 2.09
N LEU A 9 -29.28 63.31 2.60
CA LEU A 9 -30.70 63.49 2.97
C LEU A 9 -31.67 63.05 1.86
N PHE A 10 -32.56 62.16 2.26
CA PHE A 10 -33.96 61.97 1.91
C PHE A 10 -34.37 61.25 0.58
N GLY A 11 -35.21 60.25 0.76
CA GLY A 11 -36.15 59.75 -0.17
C GLY A 11 -36.90 58.53 0.35
N ALA A 12 -38.08 58.76 0.87
CA ALA A 12 -38.93 57.84 1.57
C ALA A 12 -39.84 57.00 0.67
N CYS A 13 -40.36 55.94 1.25
CA CYS A 13 -41.63 55.25 1.02
C CYS A 13 -41.82 54.45 -0.27
N LEU A 14 -42.07 53.18 -0.13
CA LEU A 14 -43.44 52.65 -0.24
C LEU A 14 -43.47 51.17 0.18
N LEU A 15 -44.38 50.87 1.02
CA LEU A 15 -44.80 49.56 1.49
C LEU A 15 -45.39 48.78 0.31
N PHE A 16 -44.96 47.52 0.17
CA PHE A 16 -45.81 46.47 -0.37
C PHE A 16 -45.71 45.22 0.46
N VAL A 17 -46.79 44.96 1.14
CA VAL A 17 -47.09 43.69 1.80
C VAL A 17 -47.41 42.68 0.72
N GLY A 18 -46.71 41.61 0.67
CA GLY A 18 -46.98 40.50 -0.23
C GLY A 18 -46.42 39.23 0.39
N SER A 19 -47.24 38.59 1.20
CA SER A 19 -47.04 37.24 1.74
C SER A 19 -46.99 36.26 0.56
N ALA A 20 -45.89 35.55 0.41
CA ALA A 20 -45.91 34.24 -0.19
C ALA A 20 -44.69 33.48 0.33
N ALA A 21 -44.93 32.56 1.23
CA ALA A 21 -44.02 31.45 1.56
C ALA A 21 -43.76 30.69 0.22
N ALA A 22 -42.56 30.73 -0.24
CA ALA A 22 -42.07 29.79 -1.23
C ALA A 22 -40.94 28.99 -0.58
N ASP A 23 -41.32 27.80 -0.14
CA ASP A 23 -40.44 26.70 0.12
C ASP A 23 -39.40 26.64 -1.02
N SER A 24 -38.15 27.03 -0.70
CA SER A 24 -37.02 26.66 -1.52
C SER A 24 -36.70 25.22 -1.17
N PRO A 25 -36.86 24.27 -2.08
CA PRO A 25 -36.37 22.94 -1.81
C PRO A 25 -34.86 23.03 -1.70
N GLU A 26 -34.35 22.84 -0.49
CA GLU A 26 -32.99 22.39 -0.26
C GLU A 26 -32.69 21.30 -1.28
N LYS A 27 -31.96 21.66 -2.34
CA LYS A 27 -31.32 20.68 -3.22
C LYS A 27 -30.34 19.90 -2.33
N LYS A 28 -30.84 18.86 -1.67
CA LYS A 28 -30.00 17.76 -1.24
C LYS A 28 -29.18 17.38 -2.44
N ALA A 29 -27.89 17.71 -2.40
CA ALA A 29 -26.93 17.22 -3.35
C ALA A 29 -27.09 15.70 -3.39
N LYS A 30 -27.69 15.23 -4.50
CA LYS A 30 -27.80 13.82 -4.80
C LYS A 30 -26.38 13.27 -4.75
N PRO A 31 -26.05 12.29 -3.92
CA PRO A 31 -24.76 11.64 -4.05
C PRO A 31 -24.70 11.15 -5.49
N ALA A 32 -23.66 11.55 -6.20
CA ALA A 32 -23.44 11.14 -7.57
C ALA A 32 -23.39 9.61 -7.58
N ALA A 33 -24.49 9.02 -8.00
CA ALA A 33 -24.57 7.60 -8.31
C ALA A 33 -23.78 7.37 -9.58
N GLY A 34 -22.54 6.97 -9.44
CA GLY A 34 -21.67 6.63 -10.54
C GLY A 34 -20.52 5.77 -10.00
N GLY A 35 -20.75 4.48 -9.89
CA GLY A 35 -19.72 3.49 -9.52
C GLY A 35 -18.55 3.39 -10.49
N GLY A 36 -18.41 4.31 -11.46
CA GLY A 36 -17.25 4.43 -12.33
C GLY A 36 -16.35 5.60 -12.01
N SER A 37 -16.86 6.66 -11.36
CA SER A 37 -16.09 7.89 -11.16
C SER A 37 -15.06 7.79 -10.03
N ASP A 38 -15.31 7.01 -9.01
CA ASP A 38 -14.41 6.86 -7.87
C ASP A 38 -13.16 6.08 -8.26
N VAL A 39 -13.33 4.95 -8.93
CA VAL A 39 -12.22 4.12 -9.41
C VAL A 39 -11.29 4.93 -10.32
N GLU A 40 -11.84 5.68 -11.28
CA GLU A 40 -11.04 6.50 -12.20
C GLU A 40 -10.25 7.59 -11.48
N VAL A 41 -10.86 8.26 -10.50
CA VAL A 41 -10.18 9.30 -9.70
C VAL A 41 -9.09 8.69 -8.82
N VAL A 42 -9.34 7.53 -8.23
CA VAL A 42 -8.36 6.79 -7.43
C VAL A 42 -7.19 6.34 -8.29
N GLU A 43 -7.44 5.74 -9.46
CA GLU A 43 -6.40 5.32 -10.39
C GLU A 43 -5.55 6.51 -10.85
N ARG A 44 -6.18 7.63 -11.18
CA ARG A 44 -5.48 8.89 -11.53
C ARG A 44 -4.61 9.38 -10.39
N THR A 45 -5.09 9.31 -9.14
CA THR A 45 -4.33 9.71 -7.96
C THR A 45 -3.11 8.80 -7.74
N ILE A 46 -3.28 7.49 -7.93
CA ILE A 46 -2.17 6.52 -7.82
C ILE A 46 -1.15 6.77 -8.94
N ALA A 47 -1.61 6.97 -10.18
CA ALA A 47 -0.75 7.28 -11.32
C ALA A 47 0.04 8.59 -11.11
N ALA A 48 -0.61 9.65 -10.64
CA ALA A 48 0.03 10.93 -10.35
C ALA A 48 1.11 10.81 -9.25
N ARG A 49 0.88 9.99 -8.24
CA ARG A 49 1.89 9.72 -7.20
C ARG A 49 3.11 8.99 -7.77
N LYS A 50 2.88 8.02 -8.64
CA LYS A 50 3.97 7.28 -9.31
C LYS A 50 4.77 8.20 -10.23
N GLU A 51 4.11 9.03 -11.01
CA GLU A 51 4.73 10.02 -11.89
C GLU A 51 5.57 11.02 -11.11
N TYR A 52 5.04 11.52 -9.99
CA TYR A 52 5.78 12.44 -9.10
C TYR A 52 7.05 11.80 -8.54
N GLU A 53 6.95 10.56 -8.05
CA GLU A 53 8.12 9.82 -7.57
C GLU A 53 9.17 9.62 -8.66
N GLN A 54 8.75 9.25 -9.88
CA GLN A 54 9.64 9.10 -11.02
C GLN A 54 10.33 10.42 -11.40
N SER A 55 9.59 11.52 -11.36
CA SER A 55 10.13 12.86 -11.63
C SER A 55 11.18 13.28 -10.59
N LEU A 56 10.94 13.00 -9.31
CA LEU A 56 11.91 13.25 -8.25
C LEU A 56 13.18 12.41 -8.43
N ARG A 57 13.06 11.15 -8.83
CA ARG A 57 14.20 10.29 -9.11
C ARG A 57 15.02 10.80 -10.30
N ALA A 58 14.35 11.19 -11.37
CA ALA A 58 15.01 11.76 -12.53
C ALA A 58 15.74 13.08 -12.20
N LEU A 59 15.11 13.91 -11.37
CA LEU A 59 15.69 15.17 -10.90
C LEU A 59 16.93 14.92 -10.01
N ARG A 60 16.86 13.95 -9.11
CA ARG A 60 18.00 13.52 -8.31
C ARG A 60 19.18 13.09 -9.18
N ASP A 61 18.92 12.21 -10.14
CA ASP A 61 19.95 11.69 -11.05
C ASP A 61 20.56 12.80 -11.92
N HIS A 62 19.74 13.79 -12.29
CA HIS A 62 20.23 14.98 -13.02
C HIS A 62 21.19 15.82 -12.17
N TYR A 63 20.83 16.15 -10.92
CA TYR A 63 21.69 16.97 -10.06
C TYR A 63 22.93 16.21 -9.57
N GLU A 64 22.83 14.90 -9.39
CA GLU A 64 23.99 14.05 -9.11
C GLU A 64 25.02 14.13 -10.25
N LYS A 65 24.58 13.98 -11.50
CA LYS A 65 25.44 14.10 -12.69
C LYS A 65 26.00 15.52 -12.90
N ALA A 66 25.20 16.53 -12.56
CA ALA A 66 25.61 17.93 -12.66
C ALA A 66 26.55 18.37 -11.52
N GLY A 67 26.72 17.57 -10.47
CA GLY A 67 27.51 17.91 -9.29
C GLY A 67 26.90 18.99 -8.42
N ASP A 68 25.62 19.34 -8.58
CA ASP A 68 24.91 20.32 -7.81
C ASP A 68 24.46 19.73 -6.46
N LYS A 69 25.35 19.79 -5.49
CA LYS A 69 25.14 19.19 -4.17
C LYS A 69 23.95 19.78 -3.42
N GLN A 70 23.68 21.06 -3.60
CA GLN A 70 22.59 21.72 -2.87
C GLN A 70 21.22 21.25 -3.36
N ARG A 71 21.02 21.26 -4.69
CA ARG A 71 19.75 20.80 -5.29
C ARG A 71 19.58 19.29 -5.17
N LEU A 72 20.67 18.52 -5.22
CA LEU A 72 20.67 17.10 -4.94
C LEU A 72 20.12 16.83 -3.53
N GLN A 73 20.64 17.52 -2.53
CA GLN A 73 20.19 17.39 -1.14
C GLN A 73 18.70 17.73 -0.99
N TRP A 74 18.21 18.79 -1.63
CA TRP A 74 16.78 19.13 -1.60
C TRP A 74 15.91 18.04 -2.21
N THR A 75 16.31 17.54 -3.37
CA THR A 75 15.57 16.47 -4.05
C THR A 75 15.55 15.18 -3.23
N GLU A 76 16.65 14.83 -2.58
CA GLU A 76 16.73 13.68 -1.68
C GLU A 76 15.83 13.86 -0.45
N GLN A 77 15.80 15.07 0.13
CA GLN A 77 14.89 15.37 1.24
C GLN A 77 13.43 15.26 0.84
N GLU A 78 13.09 15.77 -0.34
CA GLU A 78 11.72 15.71 -0.87
C GLU A 78 11.31 14.26 -1.19
N LEU A 79 12.17 13.49 -1.81
CA LEU A 79 11.97 12.06 -2.06
C LEU A 79 11.81 11.27 -0.76
N MET A 80 12.62 11.60 0.25
CA MET A 80 12.50 11.03 1.60
C MET A 80 11.15 11.40 2.22
N GLY A 81 10.75 12.66 2.17
CA GLY A 81 9.45 13.13 2.65
C GLY A 81 8.30 12.41 1.94
N PHE A 82 8.39 12.26 0.63
CA PHE A 82 7.41 11.51 -0.16
C PHE A 82 7.29 10.04 0.27
N HIS A 83 8.40 9.38 0.63
CA HIS A 83 8.38 8.01 1.12
C HIS A 83 7.85 7.87 2.56
N LEU A 84 8.05 8.89 3.39
CA LEU A 84 7.52 8.92 4.75
C LEU A 84 6.01 9.15 4.81
N LEU A 85 5.42 9.77 3.79
CA LEU A 85 3.98 9.99 3.74
C LEU A 85 3.23 8.65 3.69
N PHE A 86 2.27 8.50 4.61
CA PHE A 86 1.30 7.42 4.50
C PHE A 86 0.44 7.64 3.26
N LYS A 87 0.46 6.67 2.35
CA LYS A 87 -0.31 6.70 1.10
C LYS A 87 -1.37 5.63 1.17
N PRO A 88 -2.60 5.95 1.61
CA PRO A 88 -3.67 4.96 1.63
C PRO A 88 -3.97 4.51 0.19
N SER A 89 -4.23 3.22 0.03
CA SER A 89 -4.94 2.74 -1.14
C SER A 89 -6.42 3.06 -0.92
N TYR A 90 -6.96 3.96 -1.70
CA TYR A 90 -8.38 4.33 -1.62
C TYR A 90 -9.30 3.25 -2.19
N ASN A 91 -8.74 2.34 -2.96
CA ASN A 91 -9.49 1.26 -3.58
C ASN A 91 -9.07 -0.06 -2.93
N LEU A 92 -9.95 -0.60 -2.11
CA LEU A 92 -9.72 -1.88 -1.43
C LEU A 92 -9.71 -3.05 -2.43
N ASP A 93 -10.32 -2.87 -3.61
CA ASP A 93 -10.40 -3.88 -4.66
C ASP A 93 -9.26 -3.77 -5.68
N VAL A 94 -8.57 -2.62 -5.77
CA VAL A 94 -7.38 -2.50 -6.61
C VAL A 94 -6.23 -3.25 -5.98
N LYS A 95 -5.89 -4.34 -6.61
CA LYS A 95 -4.80 -5.22 -6.20
C LYS A 95 -3.45 -4.51 -6.44
N ASP A 96 -2.97 -3.78 -5.45
CA ASP A 96 -1.58 -3.28 -5.40
C ASP A 96 -0.54 -4.41 -5.46
N VAL A 97 -1.02 -5.64 -5.34
CA VAL A 97 -0.22 -6.84 -5.41
C VAL A 97 -0.34 -7.42 -6.81
N PRO A 98 0.76 -7.64 -7.52
CA PRO A 98 0.72 -8.18 -8.87
C PRO A 98 -0.06 -9.50 -8.97
N PRO A 99 -0.58 -9.85 -10.16
CA PRO A 99 -1.40 -11.05 -10.34
C PRO A 99 -0.61 -12.34 -10.04
N PRO A 100 -1.29 -13.45 -9.74
CA PRO A 100 -0.63 -14.73 -9.42
C PRO A 100 0.11 -15.39 -10.61
N GLY A 101 -0.11 -14.91 -11.82
CA GLY A 101 0.42 -15.52 -13.06
C GLY A 101 1.83 -15.06 -13.46
N LEU A 102 2.58 -14.38 -12.61
CA LEU A 102 3.99 -14.10 -12.90
C LEU A 102 4.83 -15.37 -12.78
N GLU A 103 5.82 -15.50 -13.64
CA GLU A 103 6.73 -16.64 -13.67
C GLU A 103 8.18 -16.19 -13.57
N ALA A 104 8.87 -16.70 -12.56
CA ALA A 104 10.30 -16.48 -12.37
C ALA A 104 11.07 -17.33 -13.39
N LYS A 105 11.69 -16.69 -14.39
CA LYS A 105 12.37 -17.39 -15.49
C LYS A 105 13.83 -17.02 -15.67
N VAL A 106 14.21 -15.79 -15.36
CA VAL A 106 15.49 -15.23 -15.78
C VAL A 106 16.26 -14.68 -14.58
N ASN A 107 17.53 -15.05 -14.48
CA ASN A 107 18.42 -14.38 -13.55
C ASN A 107 18.82 -13.02 -14.12
N VAL A 108 18.36 -11.95 -13.45
CA VAL A 108 18.59 -10.55 -13.86
C VAL A 108 19.55 -9.92 -12.86
N ARG A 109 20.71 -9.48 -13.33
CA ARG A 109 21.77 -8.90 -12.49
C ARG A 109 21.28 -7.66 -11.75
N GLU A 110 20.58 -6.76 -12.44
CA GLU A 110 20.06 -5.52 -11.89
C GLU A 110 19.02 -5.80 -10.79
N ALA A 111 18.16 -6.81 -10.96
CA ALA A 111 17.22 -7.25 -9.94
C ALA A 111 17.95 -7.80 -8.70
N ASN A 112 19.03 -8.55 -8.90
CA ASN A 112 19.87 -9.07 -7.82
C ASN A 112 20.54 -7.95 -7.01
N GLU A 113 21.04 -6.93 -7.68
CA GLU A 113 21.66 -5.76 -7.05
C GLU A 113 20.64 -4.95 -6.25
N LEU A 114 19.47 -4.68 -6.82
CA LEU A 114 18.36 -4.02 -6.12
C LEU A 114 17.89 -4.83 -4.90
N PHE A 115 17.78 -6.14 -5.04
CA PHE A 115 17.40 -7.02 -3.93
C PHE A 115 18.42 -6.96 -2.79
N LYS A 116 19.70 -7.02 -3.12
CA LYS A 116 20.78 -6.88 -2.13
C LYS A 116 20.69 -5.55 -1.39
N GLN A 117 20.55 -4.45 -2.13
CA GLN A 117 20.39 -3.12 -1.53
C GLN A 117 19.15 -3.03 -0.63
N ALA A 118 18.02 -3.62 -1.04
CA ALA A 118 16.83 -3.68 -0.21
C ALA A 118 17.08 -4.40 1.12
N MET A 119 17.84 -5.51 1.09
CA MET A 119 18.19 -6.26 2.29
C MET A 119 19.18 -5.52 3.19
N GLU A 120 19.96 -4.60 2.65
CA GLU A 120 20.83 -3.72 3.44
C GLU A 120 20.04 -2.74 4.30
N PHE A 121 18.86 -2.32 3.86
CA PHE A 121 17.99 -1.42 4.63
C PHE A 121 17.02 -2.17 5.53
N LYS A 122 16.45 -3.27 5.04
CA LYS A 122 15.36 -3.97 5.72
C LYS A 122 15.71 -4.35 7.17
N GLY A 123 14.88 -3.92 8.09
CA GLY A 123 14.97 -4.26 9.52
C GLY A 123 16.02 -3.47 10.31
N LYS A 124 16.77 -2.56 9.70
CA LYS A 124 17.81 -1.78 10.37
C LYS A 124 17.28 -0.49 11.00
N GLY A 125 18.00 -0.02 12.01
CA GLY A 125 17.73 1.22 12.71
C GLY A 125 16.66 1.12 13.80
N PHE A 126 16.42 2.26 14.46
CA PHE A 126 15.45 2.39 15.55
C PHE A 126 14.51 3.57 15.30
N GLY A 127 13.30 3.52 15.85
CA GLY A 127 12.33 4.62 15.75
C GLY A 127 12.06 5.03 14.31
N ASN A 128 12.24 6.30 14.00
CA ASN A 128 12.00 6.86 12.66
C ASN A 128 12.98 6.31 11.61
N GLU A 129 14.21 6.04 11.99
CA GLU A 129 15.20 5.45 11.10
C GLU A 129 14.78 4.05 10.64
N TYR A 130 14.26 3.22 11.55
CA TYR A 130 13.69 1.93 11.18
C TYR A 130 12.57 2.07 10.15
N VAL A 131 11.63 3.00 10.38
CA VAL A 131 10.53 3.25 9.45
C VAL A 131 11.06 3.68 8.09
N LEU A 132 12.02 4.59 8.06
CA LEU A 132 12.64 5.08 6.83
C LEU A 132 13.35 3.95 6.07
N ASN A 133 14.11 3.12 6.77
CA ASN A 133 14.83 2.01 6.15
C ASN A 133 13.86 0.94 5.62
N MET A 134 12.76 0.64 6.32
CA MET A 134 11.71 -0.22 5.80
C MET A 134 11.05 0.35 4.53
N ARG A 135 10.87 1.69 4.45
CA ARG A 135 10.38 2.37 3.25
C ARG A 135 11.34 2.28 2.08
N ARG A 136 12.64 2.44 2.33
CA ARG A 136 13.68 2.27 1.31
C ARG A 136 13.69 0.84 0.77
N ALA A 137 13.61 -0.15 1.66
CA ALA A 137 13.51 -1.55 1.26
C ALA A 137 12.26 -1.82 0.40
N GLU A 138 11.08 -1.32 0.81
CA GLU A 138 9.85 -1.44 0.03
C GLU A 138 10.01 -0.91 -1.40
N VAL A 139 10.54 0.30 -1.54
CA VAL A 139 10.71 0.95 -2.85
C VAL A 139 11.60 0.11 -3.78
N LEU A 140 12.71 -0.38 -3.26
CA LEU A 140 13.64 -1.21 -4.05
C LEU A 140 13.01 -2.55 -4.43
N LEU A 141 12.31 -3.20 -3.50
CA LEU A 141 11.62 -4.46 -3.76
C LEU A 141 10.47 -4.30 -4.76
N ARG A 142 9.67 -3.26 -4.65
CA ARG A 142 8.60 -2.98 -5.61
C ARG A 142 9.15 -2.69 -7.00
N ARG A 143 10.24 -1.95 -7.08
CA ARG A 143 10.91 -1.68 -8.35
C ARG A 143 11.31 -2.98 -9.07
N ILE A 144 11.76 -4.00 -8.35
CA ILE A 144 12.07 -5.29 -8.97
C ILE A 144 10.82 -5.89 -9.63
N LEU A 145 9.66 -5.86 -8.97
CA LEU A 145 8.42 -6.39 -9.54
C LEU A 145 7.90 -5.58 -10.73
N GLU A 146 8.15 -4.26 -10.73
CA GLU A 146 7.74 -3.35 -11.80
C GLU A 146 8.65 -3.46 -13.04
N ASP A 147 9.97 -3.41 -12.83
CA ASP A 147 10.95 -3.32 -13.92
C ASP A 147 11.40 -4.72 -14.41
N TYR A 148 11.36 -5.73 -13.52
CA TYR A 148 11.89 -7.09 -13.80
C TYR A 148 10.90 -8.19 -13.41
N PRO A 149 9.65 -8.18 -13.92
CA PRO A 149 8.60 -9.12 -13.50
C PRO A 149 8.89 -10.59 -13.82
N ASN A 150 9.90 -10.86 -14.66
CA ASN A 150 10.33 -12.22 -15.03
C ASN A 150 11.56 -12.69 -14.24
N SER A 151 12.08 -11.88 -13.33
CA SER A 151 13.29 -12.21 -12.57
C SER A 151 13.05 -13.45 -11.69
N ASP A 152 14.08 -14.27 -11.54
CA ASP A 152 14.11 -15.39 -10.59
C ASP A 152 13.93 -14.95 -9.13
N LYS A 153 14.08 -13.64 -8.85
CA LYS A 153 13.91 -13.05 -7.51
C LYS A 153 12.48 -12.71 -7.12
N ILE A 154 11.52 -12.74 -8.03
CA ILE A 154 10.15 -12.23 -7.73
C ILE A 154 9.49 -12.92 -6.54
N ALA A 155 9.69 -14.22 -6.36
CA ALA A 155 9.14 -14.94 -5.22
C ALA A 155 9.80 -14.53 -3.89
N ASP A 156 11.12 -14.36 -3.88
CA ASP A 156 11.85 -13.82 -2.73
C ASP A 156 11.43 -12.38 -2.43
N VAL A 157 11.29 -11.56 -3.47
CA VAL A 157 10.81 -10.18 -3.36
C VAL A 157 9.41 -10.13 -2.74
N ALA A 158 8.49 -10.98 -3.21
CA ALA A 158 7.15 -11.07 -2.64
C ALA A 158 7.19 -11.45 -1.16
N TYR A 159 7.99 -12.44 -0.80
CA TYR A 159 8.18 -12.81 0.60
C TYR A 159 8.70 -11.64 1.45
N GLN A 160 9.73 -10.94 0.96
CA GLN A 160 10.29 -9.80 1.67
C GLN A 160 9.32 -8.62 1.78
N LEU A 161 8.48 -8.37 0.76
CA LEU A 161 7.40 -7.39 0.84
C LEU A 161 6.33 -7.80 1.85
N GLY A 162 6.00 -9.09 1.94
CA GLY A 162 5.15 -9.62 3.00
C GLY A 162 5.67 -9.23 4.39
N GLU A 163 6.95 -9.47 4.65
CA GLU A 163 7.58 -9.11 5.93
C GLU A 163 7.64 -7.59 6.16
N VAL A 164 7.86 -6.80 5.12
CA VAL A 164 7.83 -5.33 5.20
C VAL A 164 6.44 -4.86 5.62
N TYR A 165 5.38 -5.31 4.95
CA TYR A 165 4.01 -4.89 5.24
C TYR A 165 3.46 -5.44 6.56
N GLU A 166 3.91 -6.62 6.99
CA GLU A 166 3.59 -7.18 8.32
C GLU A 166 4.26 -6.38 9.45
N SER A 167 5.39 -5.75 9.19
CA SER A 167 6.23 -5.10 10.19
C SER A 167 5.53 -3.99 10.97
N ARG A 168 6.11 -3.62 12.13
CA ARG A 168 5.65 -2.50 12.95
C ARG A 168 5.63 -1.15 12.22
N ALA A 169 6.37 -1.00 11.12
CA ALA A 169 6.40 0.20 10.32
C ALA A 169 5.12 0.39 9.49
N TYR A 170 4.45 -0.69 9.13
CA TYR A 170 3.30 -0.68 8.22
C TYR A 170 2.02 -1.25 8.83
N LYS A 171 2.08 -2.44 9.43
CA LYS A 171 0.92 -3.19 9.95
C LYS A 171 -0.22 -3.34 8.93
N GLN A 172 0.16 -3.52 7.65
CA GLN A 172 -0.77 -3.71 6.54
C GLN A 172 -0.96 -5.22 6.29
N TYR A 173 -1.68 -5.87 7.20
CA TYR A 173 -1.77 -7.33 7.26
C TYR A 173 -2.42 -7.97 6.04
N ASP A 174 -3.44 -7.34 5.43
CA ASP A 174 -4.05 -7.81 4.18
C ASP A 174 -3.03 -7.83 3.03
N ARG A 175 -2.30 -6.73 2.87
CA ARG A 175 -1.25 -6.63 1.86
C ARG A 175 -0.12 -7.63 2.12
N ALA A 176 0.29 -7.78 3.38
CA ALA A 176 1.30 -8.76 3.77
C ALA A 176 0.88 -10.19 3.43
N ALA A 177 -0.35 -10.59 3.79
CA ALA A 177 -0.88 -11.91 3.49
C ALA A 177 -0.89 -12.20 1.98
N ARG A 178 -1.34 -11.23 1.17
CA ARG A 178 -1.35 -11.37 -0.30
C ARG A 178 0.06 -11.50 -0.88
N TYR A 179 1.05 -10.76 -0.39
CA TYR A 179 2.41 -10.89 -0.86
C TYR A 179 3.03 -12.24 -0.47
N TYR A 180 2.74 -12.76 0.72
CA TYR A 180 3.12 -14.12 1.07
C TYR A 180 2.47 -15.17 0.14
N GLU A 181 1.19 -14.99 -0.22
CA GLU A 181 0.55 -15.85 -1.22
C GLU A 181 1.27 -15.80 -2.58
N ARG A 182 1.64 -14.62 -3.07
CA ARG A 182 2.39 -14.48 -4.33
C ARG A 182 3.73 -15.18 -4.31
N SER A 183 4.42 -15.18 -3.17
CA SER A 183 5.72 -15.85 -3.02
C SER A 183 5.64 -17.34 -3.42
N PHE A 184 4.65 -18.08 -2.94
CA PHE A 184 4.53 -19.50 -3.28
C PHE A 184 3.73 -19.77 -4.56
N GLN A 185 2.93 -18.81 -5.04
CA GLN A 185 2.22 -18.94 -6.31
C GLN A 185 3.15 -18.74 -7.50
N TRP A 186 4.09 -17.78 -7.44
CA TRP A 186 5.02 -17.50 -8.53
C TRP A 186 6.12 -18.55 -8.67
N VAL A 187 6.59 -19.08 -7.54
CA VAL A 187 7.58 -20.16 -7.53
C VAL A 187 7.19 -21.20 -6.48
N ARG A 188 6.74 -22.37 -6.93
CA ARG A 188 6.40 -23.46 -6.02
C ARG A 188 7.61 -23.87 -5.18
N GLY A 189 7.44 -23.83 -3.85
CA GLY A 189 8.50 -24.22 -2.91
C GLY A 189 9.59 -23.20 -2.65
N ALA A 190 9.53 -21.98 -3.24
CA ALA A 190 10.54 -20.96 -3.00
C ALA A 190 10.60 -20.52 -1.53
N ARG A 191 9.44 -20.41 -0.87
CA ARG A 191 9.30 -20.07 0.55
C ARG A 191 8.23 -20.91 1.20
N THR A 192 8.64 -21.98 1.82
CA THR A 192 7.72 -22.96 2.41
C THR A 192 6.91 -22.41 3.58
N ASP A 193 7.49 -21.49 4.38
CA ASP A 193 6.81 -20.83 5.49
C ASP A 193 5.81 -19.73 5.07
N ALA A 194 5.83 -19.28 3.82
CA ALA A 194 4.93 -18.23 3.32
C ALA A 194 3.45 -18.60 3.44
N ARG A 195 3.09 -19.87 3.19
CA ARG A 195 1.71 -20.36 3.35
C ARG A 195 1.25 -20.24 4.79
N LEU A 196 2.08 -20.69 5.73
CA LEU A 196 1.76 -20.61 7.15
C LEU A 196 1.63 -19.16 7.61
N ARG A 197 2.54 -18.28 7.19
CA ARG A 197 2.48 -16.84 7.52
C ARG A 197 1.19 -16.20 7.00
N SER A 198 0.84 -16.45 5.75
CA SER A 198 -0.40 -15.95 5.16
C SER A 198 -1.62 -16.49 5.91
N ALA A 199 -1.67 -17.80 6.21
CA ALA A 199 -2.74 -18.42 6.98
C ALA A 199 -2.92 -17.77 8.36
N VAL A 200 -1.81 -17.53 9.07
CA VAL A 200 -1.82 -16.87 10.40
C VAL A 200 -2.35 -15.45 10.31
N LEU A 201 -1.98 -14.69 9.28
CA LEU A 201 -2.48 -13.33 9.11
C LEU A 201 -3.99 -13.29 8.86
N TYR A 202 -4.50 -14.15 7.97
CA TYR A 202 -5.94 -14.27 7.73
C TYR A 202 -6.70 -14.71 8.97
N ASP A 203 -6.12 -15.62 9.76
CA ASP A 203 -6.73 -16.12 10.99
C ASP A 203 -6.73 -15.09 12.13
N LYS A 204 -5.58 -14.47 12.41
CA LYS A 204 -5.35 -13.71 13.63
C LYS A 204 -5.54 -12.20 13.49
N GLN A 205 -5.29 -11.67 12.30
CA GLN A 205 -5.31 -10.23 12.06
C GLN A 205 -6.52 -9.78 11.24
N LEU A 206 -6.90 -10.59 10.24
CA LEU A 206 -7.97 -10.23 9.30
C LEU A 206 -9.31 -10.88 9.65
N ASN A 207 -9.31 -11.90 10.53
CA ASN A 207 -10.49 -12.68 10.90
C ASN A 207 -11.21 -13.35 9.70
N GLU A 208 -10.47 -13.62 8.63
CA GLU A 208 -10.98 -14.31 7.42
C GLU A 208 -10.86 -15.83 7.58
N ARG A 209 -11.72 -16.39 8.44
CA ARG A 209 -11.68 -17.81 8.84
C ARG A 209 -11.66 -18.77 7.66
N SER A 210 -12.48 -18.55 6.65
CA SER A 210 -12.56 -19.44 5.48
C SER A 210 -11.24 -19.51 4.71
N LYS A 211 -10.63 -18.34 4.48
CA LYS A 211 -9.34 -18.24 3.80
C LYS A 211 -8.21 -18.83 4.63
N ALA A 212 -8.23 -18.60 5.93
CA ALA A 212 -7.25 -19.19 6.85
C ALA A 212 -7.32 -20.73 6.83
N ILE A 213 -8.52 -21.31 6.86
CA ILE A 213 -8.71 -22.78 6.78
C ILE A 213 -8.16 -23.34 5.46
N GLU A 214 -8.42 -22.67 4.33
CA GLU A 214 -7.88 -23.05 3.02
C GLU A 214 -6.35 -23.12 3.06
N LEU A 215 -5.71 -22.04 3.51
CA LEU A 215 -4.26 -21.92 3.56
C LEU A 215 -3.62 -22.89 4.57
N TYR A 216 -4.22 -23.12 5.73
CA TYR A 216 -3.71 -24.14 6.66
C TYR A 216 -3.79 -25.55 6.05
N ARG A 217 -4.82 -25.87 5.25
CA ARG A 217 -4.87 -27.14 4.49
C ARG A 217 -3.75 -27.22 3.46
N GLU A 218 -3.45 -26.10 2.78
CA GLU A 218 -2.31 -26.06 1.87
C GLU A 218 -0.96 -26.25 2.59
N VAL A 219 -0.79 -25.73 3.81
CA VAL A 219 0.39 -26.01 4.61
C VAL A 219 0.51 -27.51 4.87
N VAL A 220 -0.56 -28.16 5.34
CA VAL A 220 -0.54 -29.59 5.64
C VAL A 220 -0.21 -30.44 4.41
N SER A 221 -0.67 -30.02 3.21
CA SER A 221 -0.50 -30.79 1.98
C SER A 221 0.79 -30.50 1.21
N HIS A 222 1.40 -29.33 1.41
CA HIS A 222 2.54 -28.89 0.58
C HIS A 222 3.79 -28.52 1.37
N ASP A 223 3.71 -28.37 2.69
CA ASP A 223 4.91 -28.08 3.49
C ASP A 223 5.69 -29.37 3.76
N THR A 224 7.00 -29.24 3.94
CA THR A 224 7.89 -30.35 4.28
C THR A 224 8.37 -30.30 5.72
N ASP A 225 8.09 -29.22 6.43
CA ASP A 225 8.49 -29.01 7.81
C ASP A 225 7.41 -29.54 8.77
N GLY A 226 7.75 -30.57 9.51
CA GLY A 226 6.82 -31.25 10.43
C GLY A 226 6.30 -30.34 11.55
N GLU A 227 7.06 -29.34 12.00
CA GLU A 227 6.57 -28.42 13.03
C GLU A 227 5.54 -27.44 12.47
N ARG A 228 5.76 -26.91 11.25
CA ARG A 228 4.76 -26.08 10.58
C ARG A 228 3.48 -26.85 10.28
N ILE A 229 3.59 -28.10 9.84
CA ILE A 229 2.44 -29.00 9.60
C ILE A 229 1.66 -29.19 10.91
N LYS A 230 2.30 -29.54 12.02
CA LYS A 230 1.64 -29.69 13.33
C LYS A 230 0.91 -28.42 13.78
N VAL A 231 1.52 -27.24 13.58
CA VAL A 231 0.90 -25.95 13.90
C VAL A 231 -0.38 -25.76 13.05
N ALA A 232 -0.30 -26.07 11.76
CA ALA A 232 -1.44 -25.94 10.86
C ALA A 232 -2.56 -26.94 11.20
N GLU A 233 -2.24 -28.20 11.47
CA GLU A 233 -3.22 -29.25 11.87
C GLU A 233 -3.93 -28.86 13.15
N LYS A 234 -3.18 -28.45 14.20
CA LYS A 234 -3.76 -27.99 15.45
C LYS A 234 -4.74 -26.84 15.21
N ARG A 235 -4.34 -25.87 14.40
CA ARG A 235 -5.18 -24.69 14.16
C ARG A 235 -6.42 -25.04 13.31
N LEU A 236 -6.28 -25.95 12.34
CA LEU A 236 -7.42 -26.49 11.59
C LEU A 236 -8.43 -27.17 12.52
N ALA A 237 -7.98 -28.02 13.44
CA ALA A 237 -8.85 -28.69 14.41
C ALA A 237 -9.64 -27.67 15.27
N GLU A 238 -8.97 -26.61 15.74
CA GLU A 238 -9.62 -25.53 16.49
C GLU A 238 -10.65 -24.76 15.64
N LEU A 239 -10.29 -24.39 14.40
CA LEU A 239 -11.14 -23.62 13.51
C LEU A 239 -12.34 -24.43 12.97
N THR A 240 -12.19 -25.72 12.75
CA THR A 240 -13.25 -26.59 12.22
C THR A 240 -14.11 -27.25 13.29
N GLY A 241 -13.75 -27.10 14.56
CA GLY A 241 -14.46 -27.71 15.69
C GLY A 241 -14.18 -29.21 15.87
N SER A 242 -13.27 -29.79 15.08
CA SER A 242 -12.91 -31.22 15.18
C SER A 242 -12.03 -31.53 16.39
N GLY A 243 -11.51 -30.52 17.08
CA GLY A 243 -10.69 -30.67 18.30
C GLY A 243 -11.47 -30.86 19.61
N LYS A 244 -12.81 -30.85 19.60
CA LYS A 244 -13.65 -31.07 20.77
C LYS A 244 -14.31 -32.45 20.75
N LYS A 245 -13.49 -33.47 20.88
CA LYS A 245 -13.95 -34.79 21.37
C LYS A 245 -12.84 -35.38 22.22
N LYS A 246 -12.80 -34.96 23.47
CA LYS A 246 -12.40 -35.79 24.61
C LYS A 246 -13.04 -35.23 25.85
#